data_208ec4f69ac7286d1db718a300905a61
#
_entry.id   208ec4f69ac7286d1db718a300905a61
#
_cell.length_a   1.000
_cell.length_b   1.000
_cell.length_c   1.000
_cell.angle_alpha   90.00
_cell.angle_beta   90.00
_cell.angle_gamma   90.00
#
_symmetry.space_group_name_H-M   'P 1'
#
loop_
_entity.id
_entity.type
_entity.pdbx_description
1 polymer ?
#
loop_
_entity_poly.entity_id
_entity_poly.type
_entity_poly.pdbx_seq_one_letter_code
_entity_poly.pdbx_strand_id
1 'polypeptide(L)'
;MIPHKNILQLPAASTLLLVFLTGCTTLEDFFDNSGSSRRTVESVPLRERPVEAPAKPNRFVLERADQGVIGAPQVVFPGPTDTLSDIAREYGLGYDELLAANPGVSPWLPGESTPILLPTQYVLPDVPREGVVLNIASKRLFYFPQMTPGQDQIVFTYPIGIGRVGWETPLGATTVVSKARDPSWWVPLSVRREHAEMGNPLPSLVPPGPDNPLGTRVLKLEMPGYLIHGTNQPYGVGMRVSHGCIRLYPENIEFLYELVEIGEPVRIINEPYLLGQVDGDWYFESHMPLEDDLIEPAERLATLMQSASETINGSQLEHMRTIASTADGVPVRIAAADVSEVLARARLVQNTVEQDPDAPTLEEVREMIDAAVAEAKLEAEKI
;
A
#
# COMPACT_ATOMS: atom_id res chain seq x y z
N MET A 1 31.39 49.08 -33.19
CA MET A 1 32.75 49.14 -32.63
C MET A 1 33.00 47.84 -31.90
N ILE A 2 33.81 47.00 -32.54
CA ILE A 2 34.42 45.79 -31.95
C ILE A 2 35.78 46.27 -31.42
N PRO A 3 36.33 45.75 -30.31
CA PRO A 3 37.31 44.68 -30.53
C PRO A 3 37.45 43.58 -29.45
N HIS A 4 37.88 42.43 -29.96
CA HIS A 4 38.99 41.54 -29.61
C HIS A 4 38.87 40.63 -28.34
N LYS A 5 38.73 39.36 -28.60
CA LYS A 5 39.65 38.18 -28.54
C LYS A 5 40.70 38.19 -27.41
N ASN A 6 40.62 37.16 -26.57
CA ASN A 6 41.84 36.43 -26.21
C ASN A 6 41.52 34.94 -25.95
N ILE A 7 42.23 34.14 -26.75
CA ILE A 7 42.41 32.69 -26.68
C ILE A 7 43.50 32.42 -25.66
N LEU A 8 43.33 31.52 -24.73
CA LEU A 8 44.47 30.86 -24.08
C LEU A 8 44.24 29.35 -23.97
N GLN A 9 45.31 28.68 -24.33
CA GLN A 9 45.54 27.29 -24.65
C GLN A 9 45.41 26.33 -23.46
N LEU A 10 44.99 25.09 -23.79
CA LEU A 10 45.20 23.87 -23.02
C LEU A 10 46.68 23.49 -22.87
N PRO A 11 46.98 22.69 -21.86
CA PRO A 11 47.91 21.59 -22.10
C PRO A 11 47.35 20.22 -21.73
N ALA A 12 47.96 19.24 -22.33
CA ALA A 12 47.64 17.88 -22.58
C ALA A 12 47.79 16.92 -21.38
N ALA A 13 47.03 15.84 -21.52
CA ALA A 13 47.36 14.45 -21.19
C ALA A 13 47.80 14.06 -19.77
N SER A 14 46.94 13.27 -19.17
CA SER A 14 47.40 12.17 -18.30
C SER A 14 46.42 10.98 -18.40
N THR A 15 46.98 9.93 -18.88
CA THR A 15 46.48 8.57 -19.04
C THR A 15 45.96 8.05 -17.71
N LEU A 16 44.65 7.70 -17.61
CA LEU A 16 44.13 6.98 -16.46
C LEU A 16 43.75 5.57 -16.86
N LEU A 17 44.46 4.66 -16.27
CA LEU A 17 44.40 3.21 -16.34
C LEU A 17 43.01 2.69 -15.91
N LEU A 18 42.27 2.03 -16.82
CA LEU A 18 41.06 1.27 -16.49
C LEU A 18 41.46 -0.01 -15.77
N VAL A 19 41.18 -0.06 -14.50
CA VAL A 19 41.15 -1.32 -13.75
C VAL A 19 39.67 -1.77 -13.65
N PHE A 20 39.31 -2.75 -14.46
CA PHE A 20 38.09 -3.51 -14.27
C PHE A 20 38.23 -4.37 -13.03
N LEU A 21 37.59 -4.00 -11.93
CA LEU A 21 37.31 -4.89 -10.81
C LEU A 21 35.86 -5.37 -10.93
N THR A 22 35.72 -6.61 -11.40
CA THR A 22 34.52 -7.41 -11.25
C THR A 22 34.34 -7.73 -9.78
N GLY A 23 33.47 -7.00 -9.10
CA GLY A 23 33.01 -7.32 -7.76
C GLY A 23 31.51 -7.51 -7.83
N CYS A 24 31.04 -8.75 -7.79
CA CYS A 24 29.68 -9.06 -7.36
C CYS A 24 29.58 -8.69 -5.89
N THR A 25 29.09 -7.50 -5.60
CA THR A 25 28.61 -7.17 -4.26
C THR A 25 27.19 -7.68 -4.15
N THR A 26 26.98 -8.69 -3.34
CA THR A 26 25.65 -9.12 -2.91
C THR A 26 25.03 -8.06 -2.01
N LEU A 27 23.71 -7.98 -1.94
CA LEU A 27 22.99 -7.04 -1.09
C LEU A 27 23.43 -7.07 0.39
N GLU A 28 24.08 -8.13 0.83
CA GLU A 28 24.62 -8.30 2.18
C GLU A 28 25.75 -7.32 2.51
N ASP A 29 26.56 -6.89 1.51
CA ASP A 29 27.69 -5.98 1.74
C ASP A 29 27.29 -4.51 1.93
N PHE A 30 26.05 -4.14 1.65
CA PHE A 30 25.58 -2.76 1.80
C PHE A 30 25.20 -2.40 3.26
N PHE A 31 25.00 -3.41 4.11
CA PHE A 31 24.54 -3.23 5.50
C PHE A 31 25.64 -3.26 6.56
N ASP A 32 26.89 -3.48 6.20
CA ASP A 32 27.96 -3.77 7.19
C ASP A 32 28.90 -2.60 7.54
N ASN A 33 28.59 -1.36 7.16
CA ASN A 33 29.53 -0.25 7.39
C ASN A 33 28.92 0.99 8.04
N SER A 34 28.33 0.84 9.24
CA SER A 34 28.15 1.96 10.17
C SER A 34 28.51 1.56 11.60
N GLY A 35 29.76 1.84 11.97
CA GLY A 35 30.29 1.58 13.30
C GLY A 35 29.56 2.37 14.39
N SER A 36 28.61 1.73 15.05
CA SER A 36 28.09 2.11 16.35
C SER A 36 27.94 0.84 17.17
N SER A 37 28.70 0.74 18.24
CA SER A 37 28.71 -0.37 19.19
C SER A 37 27.34 -0.50 19.89
N ARG A 38 26.38 -1.13 19.24
CA ARG A 38 25.15 -1.66 19.85
C ARG A 38 25.31 -3.17 19.92
N ARG A 39 24.90 -3.77 21.04
CA ARG A 39 24.74 -5.23 21.12
C ARG A 39 23.84 -5.64 19.96
N THR A 40 24.43 -6.12 18.88
CA THR A 40 23.73 -6.81 17.82
C THR A 40 23.14 -8.08 18.43
N VAL A 41 21.83 -8.10 18.59
CA VAL A 41 21.13 -9.39 18.64
C VAL A 41 21.43 -10.00 17.28
N GLU A 42 22.27 -11.01 17.26
CA GLU A 42 22.62 -11.77 16.06
C GLU A 42 21.30 -12.34 15.51
N SER A 43 20.70 -11.65 14.54
CA SER A 43 19.44 -12.09 13.96
C SER A 43 19.72 -13.30 13.10
N VAL A 44 19.04 -14.41 13.37
CA VAL A 44 19.09 -15.62 12.51
C VAL A 44 18.77 -15.19 11.08
N PRO A 45 19.62 -15.55 10.09
CA PRO A 45 19.36 -15.23 8.69
C PRO A 45 17.94 -15.66 8.27
N LEU A 46 17.26 -14.87 7.44
CA LEU A 46 15.86 -15.11 7.08
C LEU A 46 15.59 -16.55 6.63
N ARG A 47 16.47 -17.13 5.81
CA ARG A 47 16.32 -18.51 5.31
C ARG A 47 16.53 -19.62 6.35
N GLU A 48 17.13 -19.29 7.49
CA GLU A 48 17.37 -20.22 8.59
C GLU A 48 16.27 -20.15 9.66
N ARG A 49 15.33 -19.22 9.52
CA ARG A 49 14.19 -19.09 10.42
C ARG A 49 13.19 -20.22 10.20
N PRO A 50 12.47 -20.65 11.24
CA PRO A 50 11.36 -21.59 11.07
C PRO A 50 10.30 -20.97 10.17
N VAL A 51 9.79 -21.74 9.21
CA VAL A 51 8.71 -21.32 8.32
C VAL A 51 7.39 -21.57 9.07
N GLU A 52 6.62 -20.50 9.25
CA GLU A 52 5.34 -20.54 9.94
C GLU A 52 4.17 -20.51 8.95
N ALA A 53 2.99 -20.90 9.40
CA ALA A 53 1.77 -20.63 8.65
C ALA A 53 1.51 -19.12 8.61
N PRO A 54 1.08 -18.55 7.46
CA PRO A 54 0.80 -17.13 7.38
C PRO A 54 -0.35 -16.74 8.33
N ALA A 55 -0.19 -15.63 9.04
CA ALA A 55 -1.30 -15.04 9.74
C ALA A 55 -2.27 -14.46 8.71
N LYS A 56 -3.56 -14.83 8.80
CA LYS A 56 -4.60 -14.19 7.96
C LYS A 56 -4.87 -12.79 8.51
N PRO A 57 -4.49 -11.72 7.78
CA PRO A 57 -4.33 -10.38 8.36
C PRO A 57 -5.62 -9.56 8.39
N ASN A 58 -6.79 -10.17 8.28
CA ASN A 58 -8.03 -9.42 8.09
C ASN A 58 -8.84 -9.21 9.40
N ARG A 59 -8.51 -9.92 10.48
CA ARG A 59 -9.24 -9.83 11.75
C ARG A 59 -8.30 -9.83 12.93
N PHE A 60 -8.41 -8.80 13.77
CA PHE A 60 -7.58 -8.62 14.96
C PHE A 60 -8.48 -8.40 16.18
N VAL A 61 -8.06 -8.91 17.33
CA VAL A 61 -8.66 -8.63 18.62
C VAL A 61 -7.78 -7.59 19.31
N LEU A 62 -8.39 -6.53 19.82
CA LEU A 62 -7.68 -5.54 20.61
C LEU A 62 -7.71 -6.00 22.08
N GLU A 63 -6.56 -6.35 22.60
CA GLU A 63 -6.41 -6.80 24.00
C GLU A 63 -6.64 -5.66 24.99
N ARG A 64 -6.45 -4.42 24.53
CA ARG A 64 -6.66 -3.19 25.30
C ARG A 64 -7.34 -2.12 24.45
N ALA A 65 -8.15 -1.30 25.09
CA ALA A 65 -8.84 -0.20 24.40
C ALA A 65 -7.90 0.85 23.81
N ASP A 66 -6.71 1.04 24.43
CA ASP A 66 -5.68 2.00 24.00
C ASP A 66 -4.67 1.42 23.00
N GLN A 67 -4.77 0.14 22.67
CA GLN A 67 -3.88 -0.50 21.71
C GLN A 67 -3.94 0.20 20.34
N GLY A 68 -2.85 0.84 19.94
CA GLY A 68 -2.75 1.60 18.70
C GLY A 68 -2.12 0.85 17.52
N VAL A 69 -1.63 -0.38 17.74
CA VAL A 69 -0.95 -1.17 16.70
C VAL A 69 -1.50 -2.59 16.69
N ILE A 70 -1.73 -3.14 15.51
CA ILE A 70 -2.24 -4.51 15.31
C ILE A 70 -1.35 -5.28 14.33
N GLY A 71 -1.37 -6.61 14.44
CA GLY A 71 -0.64 -7.49 13.54
C GLY A 71 0.87 -7.53 13.81
N ALA A 72 1.60 -8.14 12.89
CA ALA A 72 3.05 -8.24 12.91
C ALA A 72 3.58 -8.36 11.47
N PRO A 73 4.78 -7.89 11.16
CA PRO A 73 5.36 -8.04 9.83
C PRO A 73 5.70 -9.50 9.55
N GLN A 74 5.55 -9.88 8.30
CA GLN A 74 5.88 -11.22 7.80
C GLN A 74 6.83 -11.09 6.61
N VAL A 75 7.51 -12.17 6.25
CA VAL A 75 8.34 -12.28 5.05
C VAL A 75 7.97 -13.59 4.35
N VAL A 76 7.88 -13.51 3.03
CA VAL A 76 7.65 -14.68 2.17
C VAL A 76 8.69 -14.73 1.05
N PHE A 77 9.04 -15.91 0.59
CA PHE A 77 9.77 -16.09 -0.66
C PHE A 77 8.76 -16.42 -1.77
N PRO A 78 8.78 -15.70 -2.90
CA PRO A 78 7.88 -15.96 -4.03
C PRO A 78 8.06 -17.36 -4.61
N GLY A 79 7.00 -17.87 -5.22
CA GLY A 79 7.07 -18.97 -6.18
C GLY A 79 7.64 -18.51 -7.53
N PRO A 80 7.88 -19.44 -8.46
CA PRO A 80 8.53 -19.14 -9.74
C PRO A 80 7.74 -18.21 -10.64
N THR A 81 6.42 -18.17 -10.50
CA THR A 81 5.51 -17.37 -11.34
C THR A 81 4.76 -16.28 -10.58
N ASP A 82 4.99 -16.14 -9.27
CA ASP A 82 4.30 -15.15 -8.47
C ASP A 82 4.66 -13.72 -8.89
N THR A 83 3.64 -12.89 -9.00
CA THR A 83 3.79 -11.44 -9.09
C THR A 83 3.57 -10.79 -7.72
N LEU A 84 3.99 -9.53 -7.54
CA LEU A 84 3.63 -8.79 -6.32
C LEU A 84 2.11 -8.61 -6.19
N SER A 85 1.36 -8.60 -7.30
CA SER A 85 -0.10 -8.51 -7.28
C SER A 85 -0.74 -9.77 -6.68
N ASP A 86 -0.23 -10.95 -7.03
CA ASP A 86 -0.72 -12.22 -6.51
C ASP A 86 -0.41 -12.33 -5.01
N ILE A 87 0.82 -12.01 -4.63
CA ILE A 87 1.24 -11.98 -3.24
C ILE A 87 0.42 -10.97 -2.44
N ALA A 88 0.19 -9.74 -2.97
CA ALA A 88 -0.62 -8.74 -2.30
C ALA A 88 -2.02 -9.27 -2.00
N ARG A 89 -2.71 -9.84 -2.99
CA ARG A 89 -4.05 -10.39 -2.82
C ARG A 89 -4.09 -11.54 -1.82
N GLU A 90 -3.18 -12.51 -1.94
CA GLU A 90 -3.11 -13.67 -1.05
C GLU A 90 -2.96 -13.28 0.41
N TYR A 91 -2.11 -12.27 0.68
CA TYR A 91 -1.84 -11.82 2.05
C TYR A 91 -2.70 -10.63 2.50
N GLY A 92 -3.77 -10.27 1.76
CA GLY A 92 -4.71 -9.20 2.11
C GLY A 92 -4.08 -7.81 2.13
N LEU A 93 -3.12 -7.57 1.23
CA LEU A 93 -2.41 -6.31 1.03
C LEU A 93 -2.87 -5.62 -0.26
N GLY A 94 -2.66 -4.31 -0.33
CA GLY A 94 -2.81 -3.54 -1.56
C GLY A 94 -1.55 -3.61 -2.43
N TYR A 95 -1.72 -3.45 -3.74
CA TYR A 95 -0.58 -3.47 -4.66
C TYR A 95 0.46 -2.39 -4.33
N ASP A 96 0.03 -1.12 -4.20
CA ASP A 96 0.95 -0.02 -3.88
C ASP A 96 1.58 -0.17 -2.49
N GLU A 97 0.86 -0.74 -1.53
CA GLU A 97 1.33 -1.03 -0.18
C GLU A 97 2.49 -2.03 -0.21
N LEU A 98 2.32 -3.14 -0.96
CA LEU A 98 3.37 -4.15 -1.07
C LEU A 98 4.57 -3.63 -1.87
N LEU A 99 4.32 -2.87 -2.92
CA LEU A 99 5.38 -2.26 -3.75
C LEU A 99 6.22 -1.26 -2.94
N ALA A 100 5.57 -0.41 -2.14
CA ALA A 100 6.26 0.58 -1.30
C ALA A 100 7.13 -0.08 -0.22
N ALA A 101 6.65 -1.18 0.38
CA ALA A 101 7.39 -1.94 1.38
C ALA A 101 8.59 -2.73 0.80
N ASN A 102 8.67 -2.88 -0.53
CA ASN A 102 9.71 -3.67 -1.22
C ASN A 102 10.36 -2.87 -2.36
N PRO A 103 11.03 -1.74 -2.06
CA PRO A 103 11.62 -0.90 -3.09
C PRO A 103 12.69 -1.65 -3.89
N GLY A 104 12.66 -1.50 -5.21
CA GLY A 104 13.61 -2.12 -6.13
C GLY A 104 13.31 -3.58 -6.51
N VAL A 105 12.28 -4.20 -5.92
CA VAL A 105 11.81 -5.53 -6.32
C VAL A 105 10.99 -5.39 -7.61
N SER A 106 11.24 -6.30 -8.58
CA SER A 106 10.44 -6.36 -9.80
C SER A 106 8.99 -6.79 -9.47
N PRO A 107 7.95 -6.00 -9.80
CA PRO A 107 6.58 -6.36 -9.46
C PRO A 107 6.05 -7.58 -10.24
N TRP A 108 6.59 -7.83 -11.41
CA TRP A 108 6.16 -8.92 -12.29
C TRP A 108 6.94 -10.22 -12.09
N LEU A 109 8.19 -10.10 -11.66
CA LEU A 109 9.13 -11.20 -11.49
C LEU A 109 10.03 -10.91 -10.28
N PRO A 110 9.51 -11.03 -9.05
CA PRO A 110 10.30 -10.79 -7.85
C PRO A 110 11.45 -11.80 -7.68
N GLY A 111 11.25 -13.04 -8.18
CA GLY A 111 12.23 -14.14 -8.13
C GLY A 111 12.22 -14.90 -6.80
N GLU A 112 12.36 -16.22 -6.87
CA GLU A 112 12.25 -17.15 -5.73
C GLU A 112 13.29 -16.91 -4.61
N SER A 113 14.35 -16.16 -4.91
CA SER A 113 15.41 -15.86 -3.94
C SER A 113 15.21 -14.55 -3.21
N THR A 114 14.29 -13.70 -3.67
CA THR A 114 14.04 -12.38 -3.12
C THR A 114 13.09 -12.46 -1.94
N PRO A 115 13.49 -12.08 -0.72
CA PRO A 115 12.56 -12.01 0.40
C PRO A 115 11.60 -10.84 0.18
N ILE A 116 10.30 -11.08 0.24
CA ILE A 116 9.26 -10.06 0.14
C ILE A 116 8.74 -9.76 1.54
N LEU A 117 8.92 -8.52 1.98
CA LEU A 117 8.33 -8.02 3.22
C LEU A 117 6.83 -7.82 3.02
N LEU A 118 6.05 -8.50 3.85
CA LEU A 118 4.61 -8.34 3.94
C LEU A 118 4.30 -7.36 5.10
N PRO A 119 3.87 -6.13 4.84
CA PRO A 119 3.58 -5.12 5.88
C PRO A 119 2.24 -5.42 6.56
N THR A 120 2.10 -6.60 7.17
CA THR A 120 0.90 -7.09 7.86
C THR A 120 0.81 -6.66 9.33
N GLN A 121 1.48 -5.56 9.66
CA GLN A 121 1.32 -4.79 10.88
C GLN A 121 0.79 -3.42 10.52
N TYR A 122 -0.11 -2.86 11.34
CA TYR A 122 -0.79 -1.60 11.04
C TYR A 122 -0.89 -0.72 12.27
N VAL A 123 -0.67 0.58 12.11
CA VAL A 123 -1.02 1.59 13.10
C VAL A 123 -2.49 1.99 12.87
N LEU A 124 -3.30 1.88 13.90
CA LEU A 124 -4.70 2.28 13.82
C LEU A 124 -4.83 3.81 13.77
N PRO A 125 -5.71 4.35 12.89
CA PRO A 125 -6.00 5.78 12.87
C PRO A 125 -6.51 6.29 14.22
N ASP A 126 -6.12 7.52 14.58
CA ASP A 126 -6.58 8.19 15.81
C ASP A 126 -7.95 8.84 15.61
N VAL A 127 -8.96 7.99 15.45
CA VAL A 127 -10.37 8.38 15.28
C VAL A 127 -11.27 7.45 16.11
N PRO A 128 -12.53 7.82 16.35
CA PRO A 128 -13.48 6.91 17.01
C PRO A 128 -13.51 5.53 16.36
N ARG A 129 -13.35 4.49 17.17
CA ARG A 129 -13.32 3.07 16.74
C ARG A 129 -14.72 2.52 16.62
N GLU A 130 -15.45 3.00 15.64
CA GLU A 130 -16.84 2.63 15.35
C GLU A 130 -17.08 2.60 13.83
N GLY A 131 -17.83 1.62 13.36
CA GLY A 131 -18.20 1.48 11.96
C GLY A 131 -17.00 1.34 11.04
N VAL A 132 -17.09 1.92 9.85
CA VAL A 132 -16.08 1.85 8.80
C VAL A 132 -15.21 3.11 8.79
N VAL A 133 -13.91 2.94 8.87
CA VAL A 133 -12.91 4.02 8.71
C VAL A 133 -12.12 3.75 7.43
N LEU A 134 -12.14 4.68 6.50
CA LEU A 134 -11.40 4.62 5.23
C LEU A 134 -10.25 5.63 5.30
N ASN A 135 -9.01 5.17 5.43
CA ASN A 135 -7.86 6.04 5.30
C ASN A 135 -7.37 5.99 3.85
N ILE A 136 -7.64 7.06 3.09
CA ILE A 136 -7.31 7.10 1.67
C ILE A 136 -5.81 7.22 1.41
N ALA A 137 -5.03 7.83 2.32
CA ALA A 137 -3.58 7.91 2.20
C ALA A 137 -2.92 6.52 2.27
N SER A 138 -3.33 5.69 3.23
CA SER A 138 -2.84 4.31 3.36
C SER A 138 -3.53 3.33 2.41
N LYS A 139 -4.57 3.77 1.68
CA LYS A 139 -5.44 2.91 0.85
C LYS A 139 -5.95 1.70 1.63
N ARG A 140 -6.40 1.93 2.87
CA ARG A 140 -6.84 0.87 3.78
C ARG A 140 -8.14 1.21 4.49
N LEU A 141 -8.99 0.21 4.60
CA LEU A 141 -10.23 0.22 5.35
C LEU A 141 -10.02 -0.47 6.69
N PHE A 142 -10.54 0.13 7.76
CA PHE A 142 -10.70 -0.50 9.06
C PHE A 142 -12.20 -0.56 9.38
N TYR A 143 -12.67 -1.71 9.86
CA TYR A 143 -14.05 -1.88 10.32
C TYR A 143 -14.05 -2.28 11.78
N PHE A 144 -14.71 -1.47 12.59
CA PHE A 144 -14.88 -1.66 14.03
C PHE A 144 -16.34 -2.00 14.31
N PRO A 145 -16.73 -3.29 14.34
CA PRO A 145 -18.10 -3.69 14.65
C PRO A 145 -18.50 -3.25 16.05
N GLN A 146 -19.77 -2.96 16.23
CA GLN A 146 -20.31 -2.69 17.54
C GLN A 146 -20.26 -3.96 18.39
N MET A 147 -19.54 -3.91 19.52
CA MET A 147 -19.37 -5.04 20.42
C MET A 147 -20.38 -4.97 21.57
N THR A 148 -20.81 -6.14 22.03
CA THR A 148 -21.61 -6.25 23.25
C THR A 148 -20.73 -5.92 24.47
N PRO A 149 -21.26 -5.22 25.48
CA PRO A 149 -20.48 -4.91 26.68
C PRO A 149 -19.82 -6.16 27.31
N GLY A 150 -18.51 -6.09 27.54
CA GLY A 150 -17.72 -7.19 28.09
C GLY A 150 -17.07 -8.12 27.07
N GLN A 151 -17.27 -7.86 25.77
CA GLN A 151 -16.50 -8.51 24.70
C GLN A 151 -15.28 -7.65 24.30
N ASP A 152 -14.21 -8.33 23.86
CA ASP A 152 -13.05 -7.66 23.33
C ASP A 152 -13.41 -6.93 22.02
N GLN A 153 -12.84 -5.75 21.82
CA GLN A 153 -12.99 -5.01 20.59
C GLN A 153 -12.30 -5.77 19.45
N ILE A 154 -13.02 -5.94 18.35
CA ILE A 154 -12.47 -6.53 17.12
C ILE A 154 -12.26 -5.41 16.10
N VAL A 155 -11.23 -5.53 15.27
CA VAL A 155 -11.06 -4.73 14.06
C VAL A 155 -10.80 -5.63 12.88
N PHE A 156 -11.48 -5.35 11.77
CA PHE A 156 -11.18 -5.94 10.47
C PHE A 156 -10.48 -4.89 9.63
N THR A 157 -9.53 -5.31 8.78
CA THR A 157 -8.85 -4.38 7.87
C THR A 157 -8.69 -4.99 6.49
N TYR A 158 -8.87 -4.15 5.47
CA TYR A 158 -8.81 -4.54 4.06
C TYR A 158 -8.12 -3.46 3.22
N PRO A 159 -7.32 -3.84 2.22
CA PRO A 159 -6.82 -2.89 1.24
C PRO A 159 -7.97 -2.38 0.37
N ILE A 160 -7.87 -1.13 -0.06
CA ILE A 160 -8.89 -0.47 -0.89
C ILE A 160 -8.28 0.21 -2.11
N GLY A 161 -8.96 0.11 -3.26
CA GLY A 161 -8.74 1.02 -4.37
C GLY A 161 -9.55 2.29 -4.17
N ILE A 162 -8.98 3.44 -4.52
CA ILE A 162 -9.56 4.77 -4.31
C ILE A 162 -9.65 5.57 -5.61
N GLY A 163 -10.29 6.73 -5.56
CA GLY A 163 -10.39 7.68 -6.67
C GLY A 163 -9.02 8.14 -7.17
N ARG A 164 -8.84 8.18 -8.48
CA ARG A 164 -7.65 8.78 -9.12
C ARG A 164 -7.73 10.29 -9.10
N VAL A 165 -6.65 10.96 -9.44
CA VAL A 165 -6.59 12.44 -9.57
C VAL A 165 -7.68 12.92 -10.54
N GLY A 166 -8.42 13.96 -10.13
CA GLY A 166 -9.60 14.47 -10.83
C GLY A 166 -10.90 13.69 -10.59
N TRP A 167 -10.83 12.60 -9.82
CA TRP A 167 -11.97 11.80 -9.37
C TRP A 167 -11.79 11.39 -7.90
N GLU A 168 -11.53 12.38 -7.06
CA GLU A 168 -11.16 12.19 -5.67
C GLU A 168 -12.28 11.52 -4.87
N THR A 169 -11.88 10.70 -3.90
CA THR A 169 -12.78 10.21 -2.86
C THR A 169 -12.96 11.31 -1.81
N PRO A 170 -14.19 11.81 -1.57
CA PRO A 170 -14.41 12.93 -0.65
C PRO A 170 -14.13 12.53 0.80
N LEU A 171 -13.55 13.46 1.57
CA LEU A 171 -13.33 13.28 3.00
C LEU A 171 -14.59 13.61 3.80
N GLY A 172 -14.69 13.06 5.01
CA GLY A 172 -15.73 13.39 5.97
C GLY A 172 -16.48 12.19 6.52
N ALA A 173 -17.54 12.48 7.24
CA ALA A 173 -18.43 11.47 7.84
C ALA A 173 -19.66 11.23 6.93
N THR A 174 -20.08 9.99 6.84
CA THR A 174 -21.26 9.55 6.09
C THR A 174 -21.81 8.26 6.73
N THR A 175 -22.82 7.65 6.15
CA THR A 175 -23.40 6.39 6.63
C THR A 175 -23.70 5.46 5.46
N VAL A 176 -23.84 4.16 5.75
CA VAL A 176 -24.35 3.19 4.78
C VAL A 176 -25.86 3.32 4.71
N VAL A 177 -26.42 3.71 3.56
CA VAL A 177 -27.86 3.92 3.39
C VAL A 177 -28.58 2.77 2.71
N SER A 178 -27.87 1.94 1.96
CA SER A 178 -28.44 0.73 1.37
C SER A 178 -27.34 -0.26 0.96
N LYS A 179 -27.75 -1.52 0.80
CA LYS A 179 -26.88 -2.64 0.41
C LYS A 179 -27.49 -3.36 -0.78
N ALA A 180 -26.66 -3.83 -1.72
CA ALA A 180 -27.13 -4.62 -2.86
C ALA A 180 -26.22 -5.82 -3.13
N ARG A 181 -26.84 -6.96 -3.44
CA ARG A 181 -26.19 -8.16 -4.00
C ARG A 181 -26.40 -8.16 -5.50
N ASP A 182 -25.40 -8.60 -6.24
CA ASP A 182 -25.42 -8.69 -7.69
C ASP A 182 -26.01 -7.42 -8.34
N PRO A 183 -25.38 -6.24 -8.11
CA PRO A 183 -25.92 -4.95 -8.49
C PRO A 183 -25.89 -4.76 -10.01
N SER A 184 -26.90 -4.07 -10.55
CA SER A 184 -26.75 -3.42 -11.84
C SER A 184 -26.00 -2.11 -11.70
N TRP A 185 -25.07 -1.82 -12.56
CA TRP A 185 -24.35 -0.53 -12.57
C TRP A 185 -24.99 0.45 -13.56
N TRP A 186 -25.64 1.46 -13.01
CA TRP A 186 -26.08 2.62 -13.78
C TRP A 186 -24.87 3.54 -13.98
N VAL A 187 -24.32 3.52 -15.20
CA VAL A 187 -23.07 4.21 -15.49
C VAL A 187 -23.29 5.72 -15.47
N PRO A 188 -22.59 6.48 -14.58
CA PRO A 188 -22.73 7.93 -14.53
C PRO A 188 -22.43 8.59 -15.87
N LEU A 189 -23.13 9.70 -16.16
CA LEU A 189 -22.96 10.38 -17.44
C LEU A 189 -21.53 10.92 -17.62
N SER A 190 -20.87 11.36 -16.54
CA SER A 190 -19.46 11.80 -16.53
C SER A 190 -18.54 10.68 -16.98
N VAL A 191 -18.68 9.48 -16.41
CA VAL A 191 -17.88 8.29 -16.76
C VAL A 191 -18.13 7.89 -18.21
N ARG A 192 -19.41 7.90 -18.66
CA ARG A 192 -19.73 7.57 -20.08
C ARG A 192 -19.12 8.55 -21.07
N ARG A 193 -19.09 9.85 -20.73
CA ARG A 193 -18.46 10.88 -21.57
C ARG A 193 -16.96 10.67 -21.68
N GLU A 194 -16.30 10.49 -20.57
CA GLU A 194 -14.86 10.21 -20.54
C GLU A 194 -14.49 8.97 -21.37
N HIS A 195 -15.21 7.86 -21.18
CA HIS A 195 -14.97 6.64 -21.97
C HIS A 195 -15.28 6.82 -23.47
N ALA A 196 -16.28 7.62 -23.82
CA ALA A 196 -16.57 7.93 -25.21
C ALA A 196 -15.47 8.79 -25.85
N GLU A 197 -14.90 9.76 -25.11
CA GLU A 197 -13.75 10.56 -25.54
C GLU A 197 -12.50 9.72 -25.76
N MET A 198 -12.30 8.66 -24.95
CA MET A 198 -11.22 7.69 -25.11
C MET A 198 -11.49 6.65 -26.23
N GLY A 199 -12.60 6.75 -26.96
CA GLY A 199 -12.96 5.82 -28.05
C GLY A 199 -13.54 4.48 -27.57
N ASN A 200 -13.83 4.32 -26.28
CA ASN A 200 -14.39 3.11 -25.68
C ASN A 200 -15.74 3.40 -24.96
N PRO A 201 -16.82 3.68 -25.69
CA PRO A 201 -18.09 4.11 -25.10
C PRO A 201 -18.73 3.01 -24.24
N LEU A 202 -19.13 3.38 -23.03
CA LEU A 202 -19.84 2.50 -22.11
C LEU A 202 -21.37 2.59 -22.30
N PRO A 203 -22.11 1.47 -22.09
CA PRO A 203 -23.57 1.48 -22.06
C PRO A 203 -24.09 2.31 -20.86
N SER A 204 -25.35 2.69 -20.89
CA SER A 204 -25.97 3.39 -19.74
C SER A 204 -26.20 2.49 -18.54
N LEU A 205 -26.27 1.17 -18.74
CA LEU A 205 -26.49 0.15 -17.74
C LEU A 205 -25.61 -1.06 -18.03
N VAL A 206 -24.86 -1.52 -17.04
CA VAL A 206 -24.20 -2.82 -17.04
C VAL A 206 -24.97 -3.74 -16.09
N PRO A 207 -25.49 -4.89 -16.59
CA PRO A 207 -26.23 -5.84 -15.77
C PRO A 207 -25.32 -6.54 -14.74
N PRO A 208 -25.88 -7.26 -13.75
CA PRO A 208 -25.09 -8.15 -12.91
C PRO A 208 -24.34 -9.19 -13.75
N GLY A 209 -23.15 -9.56 -13.31
CA GLY A 209 -22.33 -10.56 -13.99
C GLY A 209 -20.83 -10.30 -13.85
N PRO A 210 -20.00 -11.16 -14.46
CA PRO A 210 -18.54 -11.09 -14.33
C PRO A 210 -17.94 -9.80 -14.93
N ASP A 211 -18.63 -9.19 -15.91
CA ASP A 211 -18.17 -7.95 -16.54
C ASP A 211 -18.58 -6.68 -15.77
N ASN A 212 -19.33 -6.83 -14.66
CA ASN A 212 -19.78 -5.68 -13.90
C ASN A 212 -18.65 -5.15 -12.99
N PRO A 213 -18.19 -3.90 -13.18
CA PRO A 213 -17.09 -3.36 -12.40
C PRO A 213 -17.42 -3.11 -10.92
N LEU A 214 -18.68 -3.19 -10.50
CA LEU A 214 -19.09 -3.14 -9.09
C LEU A 214 -18.89 -4.48 -8.38
N GLY A 215 -18.63 -5.57 -9.11
CA GLY A 215 -18.56 -6.91 -8.54
C GLY A 215 -19.89 -7.39 -8.00
N THR A 216 -19.86 -8.28 -7.00
CA THR A 216 -21.04 -8.99 -6.47
C THR A 216 -21.75 -8.28 -5.32
N ARG A 217 -21.13 -7.27 -4.69
CA ARG A 217 -21.66 -6.58 -3.49
C ARG A 217 -21.39 -5.09 -3.55
N VAL A 218 -22.36 -4.32 -3.07
CA VAL A 218 -22.27 -2.86 -2.94
C VAL A 218 -22.85 -2.41 -1.60
N LEU A 219 -22.13 -1.51 -0.93
CA LEU A 219 -22.61 -0.68 0.17
C LEU A 219 -22.72 0.76 -0.37
N LYS A 220 -23.93 1.31 -0.41
CA LYS A 220 -24.17 2.67 -0.88
C LYS A 220 -24.03 3.64 0.29
N LEU A 221 -23.25 4.68 0.09
CA LEU A 221 -23.09 5.75 1.07
C LEU A 221 -24.16 6.82 0.92
N GLU A 222 -24.44 7.53 2.01
CA GLU A 222 -25.33 8.71 2.00
C GLU A 222 -24.75 9.83 1.11
N MET A 223 -23.42 9.92 1.00
CA MET A 223 -22.76 10.79 0.01
C MET A 223 -23.20 10.41 -1.40
N PRO A 224 -23.84 11.33 -2.16
CA PRO A 224 -24.42 11.00 -3.45
C PRO A 224 -23.37 10.52 -4.46
N GLY A 225 -23.59 9.32 -5.02
CA GLY A 225 -22.74 8.77 -6.06
C GLY A 225 -21.55 7.94 -5.55
N TYR A 226 -21.32 7.86 -4.24
CA TYR A 226 -20.20 7.09 -3.68
C TYR A 226 -20.63 5.73 -3.14
N LEU A 227 -19.80 4.74 -3.43
CA LEU A 227 -20.04 3.34 -3.11
C LEU A 227 -18.77 2.72 -2.51
N ILE A 228 -18.97 1.75 -1.61
CA ILE A 228 -17.97 0.73 -1.27
C ILE A 228 -18.41 -0.55 -1.98
N HIS A 229 -17.57 -1.13 -2.85
CA HIS A 229 -18.00 -2.21 -3.72
C HIS A 229 -16.86 -3.18 -4.07
N GLY A 230 -17.21 -4.31 -4.63
CA GLY A 230 -16.26 -5.25 -5.19
C GLY A 230 -15.64 -4.79 -6.51
N THR A 231 -15.07 -5.73 -7.24
CA THR A 231 -14.51 -5.43 -8.55
C THR A 231 -14.45 -6.70 -9.41
N ASN A 232 -14.52 -6.53 -10.72
CA ASN A 232 -14.15 -7.55 -11.70
C ASN A 232 -12.67 -7.44 -12.12
N GLN A 233 -11.94 -6.43 -11.58
CA GLN A 233 -10.52 -6.19 -11.84
C GLN A 233 -9.76 -6.09 -10.52
N PRO A 234 -9.49 -7.22 -9.84
CA PRO A 234 -8.88 -7.24 -8.52
C PRO A 234 -7.48 -6.60 -8.46
N TYR A 235 -6.73 -6.62 -9.56
CA TYR A 235 -5.39 -6.02 -9.66
C TYR A 235 -5.35 -4.51 -9.38
N GLY A 236 -6.49 -3.81 -9.43
CA GLY A 236 -6.59 -2.40 -9.09
C GLY A 236 -6.85 -2.09 -7.62
N VAL A 237 -6.92 -3.12 -6.75
CA VAL A 237 -7.06 -2.92 -5.31
C VAL A 237 -5.73 -2.49 -4.70
N GLY A 238 -5.77 -1.48 -3.83
CA GLY A 238 -4.57 -0.83 -3.30
C GLY A 238 -4.03 0.30 -4.18
N MET A 239 -4.71 0.66 -5.28
CA MET A 239 -4.27 1.67 -6.24
C MET A 239 -5.26 2.85 -6.34
N ARG A 240 -4.82 3.96 -6.95
CA ARG A 240 -5.65 5.12 -7.31
C ARG A 240 -6.16 5.00 -8.73
N VAL A 241 -7.22 4.22 -8.95
CA VAL A 241 -7.71 3.89 -10.32
C VAL A 241 -9.22 4.01 -10.50
N SER A 242 -9.98 4.35 -9.45
CA SER A 242 -11.44 4.45 -9.54
C SER A 242 -11.91 5.85 -9.94
N HIS A 243 -13.20 5.98 -10.21
CA HIS A 243 -13.89 7.26 -10.40
C HIS A 243 -14.48 7.78 -9.06
N GLY A 244 -13.72 7.65 -7.97
CA GLY A 244 -14.08 8.14 -6.63
C GLY A 244 -14.65 7.08 -5.69
N CYS A 245 -15.20 5.98 -6.18
CA CYS A 245 -15.70 4.89 -5.36
C CYS A 245 -14.58 4.04 -4.74
N ILE A 246 -14.91 3.33 -3.67
CA ILE A 246 -13.99 2.48 -2.90
C ILE A 246 -14.11 1.06 -3.41
N ARG A 247 -13.02 0.49 -3.91
CA ARG A 247 -12.95 -0.89 -4.42
C ARG A 247 -12.30 -1.80 -3.40
N LEU A 248 -12.87 -2.99 -3.20
CA LEU A 248 -12.28 -4.09 -2.42
C LEU A 248 -12.10 -5.32 -3.30
N TYR A 249 -11.23 -6.22 -2.85
CA TYR A 249 -11.20 -7.58 -3.41
C TYR A 249 -12.58 -8.24 -3.31
N PRO A 250 -12.98 -9.09 -4.26
CA PRO A 250 -14.30 -9.75 -4.26
C PRO A 250 -14.60 -10.46 -2.93
N GLU A 251 -13.66 -11.23 -2.42
CA GLU A 251 -13.77 -11.96 -1.17
C GLU A 251 -13.92 -11.03 0.05
N ASN A 252 -13.25 -9.88 0.03
CA ASN A 252 -13.28 -8.92 1.14
C ASN A 252 -14.61 -8.17 1.21
N ILE A 253 -15.14 -7.73 0.06
CA ILE A 253 -16.44 -7.05 0.04
C ILE A 253 -17.58 -8.01 0.37
N GLU A 254 -17.51 -9.26 -0.04
CA GLU A 254 -18.52 -10.28 0.30
C GLU A 254 -18.56 -10.49 1.80
N PHE A 255 -17.41 -10.61 2.47
CA PHE A 255 -17.35 -10.74 3.92
C PHE A 255 -17.81 -9.46 4.64
N LEU A 256 -17.33 -8.29 4.24
CA LEU A 256 -17.68 -7.01 4.83
C LEU A 256 -19.18 -6.71 4.68
N TYR A 257 -19.77 -7.06 3.54
CA TYR A 257 -21.19 -6.91 3.26
C TYR A 257 -22.08 -7.63 4.29
N GLU A 258 -21.70 -8.80 4.75
CA GLU A 258 -22.48 -9.54 5.75
C GLU A 258 -22.39 -8.89 7.14
N LEU A 259 -21.31 -8.20 7.46
CA LEU A 259 -21.06 -7.61 8.76
C LEU A 259 -21.63 -6.20 8.92
N VAL A 260 -21.50 -5.38 7.88
CA VAL A 260 -21.87 -3.95 7.92
C VAL A 260 -23.40 -3.82 7.81
N GLU A 261 -24.00 -3.05 8.69
CA GLU A 261 -25.45 -2.81 8.71
C GLU A 261 -25.83 -1.51 7.98
N ILE A 262 -27.12 -1.38 7.62
CA ILE A 262 -27.67 -0.09 7.15
C ILE A 262 -27.71 0.86 8.35
N GLY A 263 -27.22 2.09 8.16
CA GLY A 263 -27.04 3.06 9.24
C GLY A 263 -25.63 3.04 9.84
N GLU A 264 -24.79 2.08 9.47
CA GLU A 264 -23.38 2.00 9.94
C GLU A 264 -22.64 3.29 9.62
N PRO A 265 -21.96 3.92 10.61
CA PRO A 265 -21.15 5.12 10.35
C PRO A 265 -19.94 4.79 9.46
N VAL A 266 -19.64 5.71 8.57
CA VAL A 266 -18.46 5.64 7.68
C VAL A 266 -17.69 6.95 7.81
N ARG A 267 -16.40 6.86 8.08
CA ARG A 267 -15.49 7.99 8.16
C ARG A 267 -14.41 7.86 7.11
N ILE A 268 -14.26 8.87 6.28
CA ILE A 268 -13.23 8.94 5.22
C ILE A 268 -12.21 9.99 5.64
N ILE A 269 -10.98 9.56 5.84
CA ILE A 269 -9.85 10.38 6.29
C ILE A 269 -8.70 10.31 5.30
N ASN A 270 -7.81 11.29 5.39
CA ASN A 270 -6.57 11.34 4.62
C ASN A 270 -5.40 11.59 5.58
N GLU A 271 -4.92 10.52 6.20
CA GLU A 271 -3.84 10.59 7.20
C GLU A 271 -2.64 9.74 6.75
N PRO A 272 -1.65 10.39 6.09
CA PRO A 272 -0.46 9.68 5.62
C PRO A 272 0.52 9.32 6.74
N TYR A 273 0.40 9.94 7.91
CA TYR A 273 1.26 9.72 9.06
C TYR A 273 0.44 9.22 10.23
N LEU A 274 0.73 8.01 10.68
CA LEU A 274 0.03 7.36 11.78
C LEU A 274 0.98 7.08 12.93
N LEU A 275 0.55 7.35 14.16
CA LEU A 275 1.30 7.13 15.38
C LEU A 275 0.48 6.29 16.34
N GLY A 276 1.03 5.18 16.82
CA GLY A 276 0.34 4.27 17.73
C GLY A 276 1.27 3.63 18.74
N GLN A 277 0.70 3.13 19.81
CA GLN A 277 1.44 2.47 20.87
C GLN A 277 0.90 1.06 21.12
N VAL A 278 1.81 0.11 21.37
CA VAL A 278 1.49 -1.22 21.87
C VAL A 278 2.63 -1.70 22.77
N ASP A 279 2.30 -2.29 23.91
CA ASP A 279 3.25 -2.85 24.90
C ASP A 279 4.34 -1.89 25.37
N GLY A 280 4.03 -0.57 25.39
CA GLY A 280 4.95 0.48 25.79
C GLY A 280 5.85 1.03 24.67
N ASP A 281 5.87 0.36 23.52
CA ASP A 281 6.61 0.82 22.34
C ASP A 281 5.74 1.70 21.44
N TRP A 282 6.32 2.80 20.96
CA TRP A 282 5.72 3.68 19.97
C TRP A 282 6.11 3.26 18.56
N TYR A 283 5.13 3.19 17.69
CA TYR A 283 5.27 2.90 16.26
C TYR A 283 4.80 4.07 15.42
N PHE A 284 5.53 4.35 14.38
CA PHE A 284 5.18 5.34 13.37
C PHE A 284 5.09 4.68 12.00
N GLU A 285 3.97 4.92 11.32
CA GLU A 285 3.70 4.42 9.97
C GLU A 285 3.55 5.63 9.05
N SER A 286 4.23 5.59 7.91
CA SER A 286 4.30 6.71 6.97
C SER A 286 3.98 6.23 5.57
N HIS A 287 3.03 6.89 4.93
CA HIS A 287 2.62 6.66 3.55
C HIS A 287 2.96 7.85 2.67
N MET A 288 3.11 7.61 1.37
CA MET A 288 3.23 8.69 0.40
C MET A 288 1.96 9.54 0.42
N PRO A 289 2.07 10.84 0.71
CA PRO A 289 0.92 11.74 0.64
C PRO A 289 0.31 11.75 -0.76
N LEU A 290 -1.00 11.97 -0.82
CA LEU A 290 -1.69 12.04 -2.10
C LEU A 290 -1.24 13.29 -2.88
N GLU A 291 -1.09 13.16 -4.19
CA GLU A 291 -0.60 14.23 -5.09
C GLU A 291 -1.50 15.47 -5.10
N ASP A 292 -2.78 15.29 -4.80
CA ASP A 292 -3.84 16.31 -4.74
C ASP A 292 -4.20 16.71 -3.29
N ASP A 293 -3.38 16.33 -2.31
CA ASP A 293 -3.58 16.77 -0.92
C ASP A 293 -3.40 18.30 -0.81
N LEU A 294 -4.39 18.94 -0.23
CA LEU A 294 -4.38 20.40 -0.03
C LEU A 294 -3.46 20.85 1.12
N ILE A 295 -3.02 19.93 1.96
CA ILE A 295 -2.12 20.19 3.09
C ILE A 295 -0.75 19.64 2.76
N GLU A 296 0.25 20.51 2.82
CA GLU A 296 1.64 20.11 2.56
C GLU A 296 2.09 19.01 3.52
N PRO A 297 2.80 17.98 3.03
CA PRO A 297 3.25 16.86 3.85
C PRO A 297 4.05 17.29 5.09
N ALA A 298 4.88 18.31 4.98
CA ALA A 298 5.67 18.85 6.08
C ALA A 298 4.80 19.48 7.18
N GLU A 299 3.68 20.11 6.81
CA GLU A 299 2.71 20.69 7.74
C GLU A 299 1.96 19.60 8.50
N ARG A 300 1.52 18.54 7.82
CA ARG A 300 0.87 17.39 8.46
C ARG A 300 1.81 16.71 9.47
N LEU A 301 3.05 16.46 9.04
CA LEU A 301 4.05 15.86 9.93
C LEU A 301 4.36 16.74 11.13
N ALA A 302 4.53 18.04 10.92
CA ALA A 302 4.79 19.00 12.01
C ALA A 302 3.63 19.04 13.02
N THR A 303 2.38 19.01 12.55
CA THR A 303 1.18 18.99 13.40
C THR A 303 1.15 17.73 14.25
N LEU A 304 1.38 16.56 13.65
CA LEU A 304 1.45 15.29 14.40
C LEU A 304 2.58 15.29 15.43
N MET A 305 3.78 15.74 15.04
CA MET A 305 4.92 15.80 15.94
C MET A 305 4.70 16.77 17.10
N GLN A 306 4.02 17.88 16.85
CA GLN A 306 3.67 18.83 17.92
C GLN A 306 2.71 18.20 18.93
N SER A 307 1.68 17.50 18.49
CA SER A 307 0.75 16.78 19.39
C SER A 307 1.45 15.66 20.17
N ALA A 308 2.41 14.97 19.54
CA ALA A 308 3.17 13.89 20.14
C ALA A 308 4.28 14.37 21.12
N SER A 309 4.68 15.64 21.07
CA SER A 309 5.85 16.16 21.81
C SER A 309 5.75 16.09 23.34
N GLU A 310 4.54 15.89 23.88
CA GLU A 310 4.34 15.68 25.32
C GLU A 310 4.68 14.25 25.77
N THR A 311 4.64 13.29 24.86
CA THR A 311 4.80 11.85 25.15
C THR A 311 6.05 11.26 24.51
N ILE A 312 6.55 11.85 23.45
CA ILE A 312 7.69 11.41 22.64
C ILE A 312 8.86 12.38 22.81
N ASN A 313 10.06 11.88 23.13
CA ASN A 313 11.25 12.71 23.32
C ASN A 313 11.84 13.23 21.98
N GLY A 314 12.72 14.22 22.08
CA GLY A 314 13.28 14.91 20.90
C GLY A 314 14.03 14.01 19.93
N SER A 315 14.76 12.98 20.40
CA SER A 315 15.45 12.04 19.52
C SER A 315 14.47 11.13 18.79
N GLN A 316 13.40 10.72 19.42
CA GLN A 316 12.33 9.94 18.81
C GLN A 316 11.56 10.76 17.77
N LEU A 317 11.34 12.05 18.00
CA LEU A 317 10.74 12.95 17.01
C LEU A 317 11.63 13.07 15.76
N GLU A 318 12.95 13.09 15.92
CA GLU A 318 13.88 13.06 14.78
C GLU A 318 13.82 11.74 14.00
N HIS A 319 13.65 10.61 14.71
CA HIS A 319 13.42 9.31 14.05
C HIS A 319 12.11 9.31 13.25
N MET A 320 11.04 9.94 13.73
CA MET A 320 9.80 10.09 12.94
C MET A 320 10.04 10.84 11.63
N ARG A 321 10.90 11.89 11.61
CA ARG A 321 11.25 12.58 10.36
C ARG A 321 11.95 11.65 9.37
N THR A 322 12.88 10.84 9.88
CA THR A 322 13.61 9.87 9.06
C THR A 322 12.67 8.86 8.46
N ILE A 323 11.78 8.25 9.26
CA ILE A 323 10.79 7.28 8.80
C ILE A 323 9.80 7.94 7.81
N ALA A 324 9.37 9.18 8.08
CA ALA A 324 8.48 9.92 7.18
C ALA A 324 9.09 10.13 5.77
N SER A 325 10.42 10.19 5.67
CA SER A 325 11.10 10.39 4.39
C SER A 325 11.11 9.13 3.49
N THR A 326 10.90 7.93 4.04
CA THR A 326 10.84 6.69 3.28
C THR A 326 9.44 6.44 2.71
N ALA A 327 8.39 6.80 3.48
CA ALA A 327 6.98 6.66 3.11
C ALA A 327 6.61 5.25 2.57
N ASP A 328 7.22 4.22 3.16
CA ASP A 328 7.13 2.82 2.73
C ASP A 328 5.89 2.09 3.26
N GLY A 329 5.06 2.73 4.07
CA GLY A 329 3.84 2.15 4.64
C GLY A 329 4.09 1.06 5.69
N VAL A 330 5.32 0.97 6.20
CA VAL A 330 5.70 -0.05 7.19
C VAL A 330 5.75 0.57 8.58
N PRO A 331 5.02 0.04 9.57
CA PRO A 331 5.14 0.48 10.97
C PRO A 331 6.52 0.19 11.55
N VAL A 332 7.26 1.24 11.88
CA VAL A 332 8.61 1.16 12.48
C VAL A 332 8.55 1.58 13.94
N ARG A 333 9.22 0.86 14.84
CA ARG A 333 9.41 1.31 16.22
C ARG A 333 10.26 2.57 16.23
N ILE A 334 9.73 3.65 16.80
CA ILE A 334 10.44 4.94 16.83
C ILE A 334 11.78 4.84 17.57
N ALA A 335 11.89 3.96 18.56
CA ALA A 335 13.14 3.74 19.29
C ALA A 335 14.26 3.14 18.41
N ALA A 336 13.92 2.38 17.38
CA ALA A 336 14.87 1.73 16.48
C ALA A 336 15.24 2.61 15.27
N ALA A 337 14.29 3.40 14.77
CA ALA A 337 14.42 4.34 13.63
C ALA A 337 14.81 3.73 12.29
N ASP A 338 14.72 2.41 12.13
CA ASP A 338 15.26 1.72 10.96
C ASP A 338 14.36 0.57 10.52
N VAL A 339 14.07 0.49 9.22
CA VAL A 339 13.30 -0.59 8.59
C VAL A 339 14.01 -1.95 8.71
N SER A 340 15.33 -1.98 8.85
CA SER A 340 16.08 -3.23 9.08
C SER A 340 15.63 -3.96 10.35
N GLU A 341 15.17 -3.22 11.37
CA GLU A 341 14.57 -3.79 12.58
C GLU A 341 13.26 -4.50 12.28
N VAL A 342 12.49 -4.01 11.32
CA VAL A 342 11.24 -4.67 10.88
C VAL A 342 11.55 -6.04 10.28
N LEU A 343 12.54 -6.13 9.39
CA LEU A 343 12.98 -7.41 8.84
C LEU A 343 13.56 -8.35 9.91
N ALA A 344 14.28 -7.80 10.91
CA ALA A 344 14.83 -8.59 12.00
C ALA A 344 13.75 -9.29 12.83
N ARG A 345 12.58 -8.67 13.02
CA ARG A 345 11.44 -9.23 13.78
C ARG A 345 10.36 -9.89 12.92
N ALA A 346 10.43 -9.74 11.60
CA ALA A 346 9.46 -10.33 10.69
C ALA A 346 9.49 -11.87 10.77
N ARG A 347 8.31 -12.47 10.74
CA ARG A 347 8.16 -13.94 10.72
C ARG A 347 8.28 -14.45 9.30
N LEU A 348 9.09 -15.48 9.09
CA LEU A 348 9.12 -16.17 7.80
C LEU A 348 7.88 -17.04 7.68
N VAL A 349 7.09 -16.84 6.64
CA VAL A 349 5.86 -17.61 6.42
C VAL A 349 5.92 -18.44 5.14
N GLN A 350 5.14 -19.50 5.12
CA GLN A 350 4.96 -20.32 3.92
C GLN A 350 4.27 -19.50 2.84
N ASN A 351 4.75 -19.63 1.61
CA ASN A 351 4.04 -19.10 0.44
C ASN A 351 2.79 -19.95 0.17
N THR A 352 1.63 -19.28 0.15
CA THR A 352 0.33 -19.90 -0.09
C THR A 352 -0.37 -19.36 -1.34
N VAL A 353 0.35 -18.59 -2.17
CA VAL A 353 -0.17 -18.16 -3.48
C VAL A 353 -0.50 -19.39 -4.31
N GLU A 354 -1.77 -19.53 -4.69
CA GLU A 354 -2.21 -20.60 -5.57
C GLU A 354 -1.60 -20.41 -6.95
N GLN A 355 -0.84 -21.40 -7.39
CA GLN A 355 -0.29 -21.41 -8.75
C GLN A 355 -1.41 -21.71 -9.71
N ASP A 356 -1.76 -20.74 -10.55
CA ASP A 356 -2.69 -20.95 -11.65
C ASP A 356 -1.99 -21.80 -12.74
N PRO A 357 -2.47 -23.02 -13.04
CA PRO A 357 -1.87 -23.86 -14.08
C PRO A 357 -1.99 -23.26 -15.47
N ASP A 358 -2.92 -22.33 -15.67
CA ASP A 358 -3.14 -21.60 -16.92
C ASP A 358 -2.48 -20.20 -16.89
N ALA A 359 -1.76 -19.86 -15.80
CA ALA A 359 -1.03 -18.61 -15.75
C ALA A 359 0.04 -18.54 -16.84
N PRO A 360 0.19 -17.39 -17.52
CA PRO A 360 1.20 -17.24 -18.54
C PRO A 360 2.59 -17.48 -17.95
N THR A 361 3.40 -18.22 -18.68
CA THR A 361 4.80 -18.48 -18.34
C THR A 361 5.60 -17.16 -18.28
N LEU A 362 6.74 -17.18 -17.60
CA LEU A 362 7.65 -16.02 -17.54
C LEU A 362 8.03 -15.47 -18.93
N GLU A 363 8.12 -16.34 -19.93
CA GLU A 363 8.44 -15.98 -21.30
C GLU A 363 7.26 -15.26 -21.97
N GLU A 364 6.04 -15.77 -21.79
CA GLU A 364 4.80 -15.13 -22.27
C GLU A 364 4.53 -13.78 -21.58
N VAL A 365 4.76 -13.67 -20.26
CA VAL A 365 4.66 -12.39 -19.54
C VAL A 365 5.70 -11.39 -20.07
N ARG A 366 6.92 -11.82 -20.34
CA ARG A 366 7.96 -10.97 -20.91
C ARG A 366 7.58 -10.49 -22.31
N GLU A 367 7.06 -11.36 -23.16
CA GLU A 367 6.57 -10.99 -24.48
C GLU A 367 5.38 -9.99 -24.40
N MET A 368 4.46 -10.19 -23.47
CA MET A 368 3.36 -9.25 -23.21
C MET A 368 3.85 -7.87 -22.76
N ILE A 369 4.85 -7.82 -21.89
CA ILE A 369 5.47 -6.56 -21.43
C ILE A 369 6.17 -5.86 -22.59
N ASP A 370 6.98 -6.59 -23.36
CA ASP A 370 7.72 -6.05 -24.49
C ASP A 370 6.76 -5.52 -25.58
N ALA A 371 5.65 -6.20 -25.83
CA ALA A 371 4.60 -5.75 -26.73
C ALA A 371 3.92 -4.47 -26.23
N ALA A 372 3.56 -4.40 -24.95
CA ALA A 372 2.96 -3.21 -24.33
C ALA A 372 3.91 -2.00 -24.33
N VAL A 373 5.19 -2.22 -24.07
CA VAL A 373 6.22 -1.17 -24.14
C VAL A 373 6.43 -0.68 -25.58
N ALA A 374 6.39 -1.57 -26.57
CA ALA A 374 6.51 -1.20 -27.97
C ALA A 374 5.30 -0.38 -28.44
N GLU A 375 4.07 -0.76 -28.02
CA GLU A 375 2.86 -0.02 -28.33
C GLU A 375 2.87 1.39 -27.69
N ALA A 376 3.24 1.51 -26.41
CA ALA A 376 3.37 2.79 -25.72
C ALA A 376 4.42 3.72 -26.40
N LYS A 377 5.53 3.18 -26.91
CA LYS A 377 6.52 3.94 -27.68
C LYS A 377 5.98 4.44 -28.99
N LEU A 378 5.22 3.59 -29.72
CA LEU A 378 4.58 3.97 -30.98
C LEU A 378 3.50 5.06 -30.79
N GLU A 379 2.80 5.07 -29.66
CA GLU A 379 1.85 6.14 -29.32
C GLU A 379 2.58 7.45 -28.96
N ALA A 380 3.66 7.38 -28.21
CA ALA A 380 4.48 8.56 -27.86
C ALA A 380 5.13 9.23 -29.08
N GLU A 381 5.46 8.48 -30.14
CA GLU A 381 6.00 9.02 -31.38
C GLU A 381 4.95 9.68 -32.29
N LYS A 382 3.65 9.52 -32.00
CA LYS A 382 2.56 10.14 -32.76
C LYS A 382 2.10 11.49 -32.20
N ILE A 383 2.63 11.90 -31.05
CA ILE A 383 2.35 13.19 -30.39
C ILE A 383 3.52 14.15 -30.61
#